data_55c98711ace6dd3ae122da7343d7a067
#
_entry.id   55c98711ace6dd3ae122da7343d7a067
#
_cell.length_a   1.000
_cell.length_b   1.000
_cell.length_c   1.000
_cell.angle_alpha   90.00
_cell.angle_beta   90.00
_cell.angle_gamma   90.00
#
_symmetry.space_group_name_H-M   'P 1'
#
loop_
_entity.id
_entity.type
_entity.pdbx_description
1 polymer ?
#
loop_
_entity_poly.entity_id
_entity_poly.type
_entity_poly.pdbx_seq_one_letter_code
_entity_poly.pdbx_strand_id
1 'polypeptide(L)'
;MGPPRDGQKFWSTHTFNLTEVSTDQINDELLFLTNQRGVDLVVEVSGVASAFTDSLDWLRIGGHYLTLGYVYPHAKTIVPMDKIVRKCLTIYGSHNYHPRFLGDAIEFVRETRHQYSFDLLVGNTYPLTEIDQAFRQAIQGNQIRVGLCPWE
;
A
#
# COMPACT_ATOMS: atom_id res chain seq x y z
N MET A 1 -18.08 6.49 2.68
CA MET A 1 -17.63 5.44 3.62
C MET A 1 -16.49 4.72 2.94
N GLY A 2 -15.27 4.76 3.50
CA GLY A 2 -14.11 4.05 2.95
C GLY A 2 -14.27 2.53 3.13
N PRO A 3 -13.43 1.72 2.43
CA PRO A 3 -13.45 0.28 2.59
C PRO A 3 -13.24 -0.11 4.05
N PRO A 4 -13.77 -1.25 4.48
CA PRO A 4 -13.72 -1.67 5.88
C PRO A 4 -12.28 -1.67 6.40
N ARG A 5 -12.12 -1.21 7.65
CA ARG A 5 -10.85 -1.08 8.39
C ARG A 5 -10.23 -2.44 8.75
N ASP A 6 -10.16 -3.34 7.79
CA ASP A 6 -9.80 -4.74 8.01
C ASP A 6 -8.31 -5.03 7.75
N GLY A 7 -7.43 -4.02 7.82
CA GLY A 7 -5.98 -4.24 7.76
C GLY A 7 -5.50 -5.32 8.73
N GLN A 8 -6.16 -5.44 9.89
CA GLN A 8 -5.86 -6.48 10.87
C GLN A 8 -6.18 -7.90 10.38
N LYS A 9 -7.12 -8.06 9.43
CA LYS A 9 -7.40 -9.36 8.81
C LYS A 9 -6.30 -9.80 7.84
N PHE A 10 -5.43 -8.87 7.42
CA PHE A 10 -4.31 -9.09 6.51
C PHE A 10 -2.94 -8.92 7.20
N TRP A 11 -2.82 -9.22 8.53
CA TRP A 11 -1.57 -9.20 9.33
C TRP A 11 -1.00 -7.85 9.68
N SER A 12 -1.68 -6.76 9.44
CA SER A 12 -1.24 -5.53 10.04
C SER A 12 -1.38 -5.64 11.56
N THR A 13 -0.30 -5.49 12.29
CA THR A 13 -0.33 -5.42 13.76
C THR A 13 -0.91 -4.08 14.23
N HIS A 14 -0.72 -3.03 13.44
CA HIS A 14 -1.23 -1.69 13.70
C HIS A 14 -1.77 -1.08 12.40
N THR A 15 -2.88 -0.35 12.48
CA THR A 15 -3.49 0.36 11.37
C THR A 15 -3.81 1.79 11.76
N PHE A 16 -3.54 2.73 10.86
CA PHE A 16 -3.84 4.15 11.05
C PHE A 16 -4.78 4.63 9.95
N ASN A 17 -5.82 5.36 10.36
CA ASN A 17 -6.69 6.04 9.40
C ASN A 17 -6.22 7.48 9.27
N LEU A 18 -5.61 7.82 8.14
CA LEU A 18 -5.07 9.16 7.86
C LEU A 18 -6.13 10.27 7.85
N THR A 19 -7.42 9.93 7.81
CA THR A 19 -8.51 10.93 7.94
C THR A 19 -8.85 11.23 9.40
N GLU A 20 -8.38 10.43 10.34
CA GLU A 20 -8.68 10.54 11.78
C GLU A 20 -7.46 10.86 12.62
N VAL A 21 -6.27 10.51 12.13
CA VAL A 21 -5.00 10.63 12.86
C VAL A 21 -4.02 11.47 12.05
N SER A 22 -3.37 12.43 12.69
CA SER A 22 -2.35 13.26 12.04
C SER A 22 -1.05 12.48 11.80
N THR A 23 -0.25 12.94 10.85
CA THR A 23 1.08 12.39 10.56
C THR A 23 2.00 12.40 11.79
N ASP A 24 1.92 13.47 12.60
CA ASP A 24 2.71 13.57 13.84
C ASP A 24 2.30 12.51 14.87
N GLN A 25 1.00 12.29 15.05
CA GLN A 25 0.50 11.23 15.94
C GLN A 25 0.93 9.83 15.49
N ILE A 26 0.94 9.59 14.16
CA ILE A 26 1.44 8.33 13.60
C ILE A 26 2.93 8.19 13.87
N ASN A 27 3.72 9.26 13.68
CA ASN A 27 5.14 9.26 13.97
C ASN A 27 5.44 8.93 15.42
N ASP A 28 4.73 9.56 16.36
CA ASP A 28 4.88 9.31 17.79
C ASP A 28 4.58 7.86 18.16
N GLU A 29 3.51 7.29 17.61
CA GLU A 29 3.15 5.90 17.84
C GLU A 29 4.19 4.94 17.23
N LEU A 30 4.67 5.21 16.01
CA LEU A 30 5.73 4.40 15.38
C LEU A 30 7.04 4.47 16.19
N LEU A 31 7.39 5.64 16.71
CA LEU A 31 8.55 5.79 17.60
C LEU A 31 8.36 5.00 18.89
N PHE A 32 7.18 5.06 19.49
CA PHE A 32 6.84 4.26 20.67
C PHE A 32 6.99 2.76 20.40
N LEU A 33 6.38 2.25 19.31
CA LEU A 33 6.41 0.84 18.92
C LEU A 33 7.81 0.34 18.55
N THR A 34 8.70 1.23 18.15
CA THR A 34 10.08 0.89 17.71
C THR A 34 11.16 1.27 18.74
N ASN A 35 10.79 1.54 20.00
CA ASN A 35 11.69 2.00 21.04
C ASN A 35 12.50 3.25 20.61
N GLN A 36 11.83 4.26 20.07
CA GLN A 36 12.40 5.53 19.58
C GLN A 36 13.36 5.39 18.39
N ARG A 37 13.41 4.24 17.75
CA ARG A 37 14.33 3.98 16.64
C ARG A 37 13.78 4.43 15.28
N GLY A 38 12.51 4.31 15.06
CA GLY A 38 11.82 4.43 13.78
C GLY A 38 11.78 3.10 13.00
N VAL A 39 11.03 3.07 11.91
CA VAL A 39 10.80 1.85 11.12
C VAL A 39 11.99 1.54 10.22
N ASP A 40 12.21 0.26 9.92
CA ASP A 40 13.30 -0.20 9.04
C ASP A 40 13.02 0.08 7.56
N LEU A 41 11.76 -0.08 7.16
CA LEU A 41 11.31 0.00 5.77
C LEU A 41 9.95 0.70 5.68
N VAL A 42 9.84 1.62 4.74
CA VAL A 42 8.57 2.15 4.25
C VAL A 42 8.32 1.64 2.84
N VAL A 43 7.11 1.12 2.59
CA VAL A 43 6.67 0.70 1.25
C VAL A 43 5.48 1.58 0.84
N GLU A 44 5.70 2.46 -0.13
CA GLU A 44 4.69 3.38 -0.64
C GLU A 44 4.01 2.75 -1.87
N VAL A 45 2.71 2.53 -1.77
CA VAL A 45 1.88 1.90 -2.81
C VAL A 45 0.63 2.71 -3.15
N SER A 46 0.44 3.86 -2.51
CA SER A 46 -0.77 4.68 -2.70
C SER A 46 -0.70 5.58 -3.93
N GLY A 47 0.51 6.01 -4.34
CA GLY A 47 0.71 7.00 -5.38
C GLY A 47 0.34 8.43 -4.97
N VAL A 48 0.07 8.68 -3.68
CA VAL A 48 -0.25 10.00 -3.15
C VAL A 48 1.04 10.77 -2.90
N ALA A 49 1.22 11.93 -3.55
CA ALA A 49 2.49 12.67 -3.56
C ALA A 49 2.97 13.09 -2.15
N SER A 50 2.05 13.44 -1.23
CA SER A 50 2.40 13.79 0.15
C SER A 50 2.89 12.61 0.97
N ALA A 51 2.46 11.39 0.66
CA ALA A 51 2.85 10.19 1.41
C ALA A 51 4.38 10.00 1.47
N PHE A 52 5.10 10.40 0.42
CA PHE A 52 6.56 10.37 0.41
C PHE A 52 7.15 11.27 1.50
N THR A 53 6.76 12.54 1.51
CA THR A 53 7.30 13.53 2.45
C THR A 53 6.93 13.19 3.89
N ASP A 54 5.68 12.77 4.09
CA ASP A 54 5.11 12.49 5.41
C ASP A 54 5.80 11.27 6.05
N SER A 55 6.06 10.23 5.28
CA SER A 55 6.60 8.96 5.80
C SER A 55 8.12 8.89 5.89
N LEU A 56 8.87 9.88 5.37
CA LEU A 56 10.33 9.92 5.55
C LEU A 56 10.73 10.08 7.03
N ASP A 57 9.90 10.77 7.82
CA ASP A 57 10.18 10.96 9.24
C ASP A 57 10.02 9.66 10.04
N TRP A 58 9.22 8.73 9.57
CA TRP A 58 9.00 7.44 10.23
C TRP A 58 10.23 6.52 10.17
N LEU A 59 11.09 6.70 9.16
CA LEU A 59 12.27 5.86 8.98
C LEU A 59 13.34 6.13 10.03
N ARG A 60 13.97 5.04 10.47
CA ARG A 60 15.20 5.14 11.27
C ARG A 60 16.39 5.63 10.45
N ILE A 61 17.49 5.94 11.11
CA ILE A 61 18.79 6.15 10.45
C ILE A 61 19.19 4.85 9.73
N GLY A 62 19.62 4.96 8.46
CA GLY A 62 19.91 3.83 7.59
C GLY A 62 18.68 3.05 7.14
N GLY A 63 17.48 3.64 7.25
CA GLY A 63 16.23 3.02 6.79
C GLY A 63 16.09 2.99 5.27
N HIS A 64 15.16 2.18 4.80
CA HIS A 64 14.89 1.99 3.37
C HIS A 64 13.50 2.48 3.00
N TYR A 65 13.40 3.12 1.84
CA TYR A 65 12.14 3.55 1.26
C TYR A 65 11.94 2.88 -0.10
N LEU A 66 10.88 2.10 -0.24
CA LEU A 66 10.50 1.48 -1.51
C LEU A 66 9.27 2.19 -2.07
N THR A 67 9.40 2.82 -3.23
CA THR A 67 8.29 3.49 -3.90
C THR A 67 7.80 2.68 -5.09
N LEU A 68 6.52 2.33 -5.08
CA LEU A 68 5.82 1.54 -6.09
C LEU A 68 4.60 2.28 -6.66
N GLY A 69 4.02 3.20 -5.87
CA GLY A 69 2.73 3.83 -6.18
C GLY A 69 2.81 4.97 -7.21
N TYR A 70 3.95 5.62 -7.38
CA TYR A 70 4.10 6.82 -8.21
C TYR A 70 4.28 6.51 -9.70
N VAL A 71 3.34 5.79 -10.29
CA VAL A 71 3.40 5.40 -11.71
C VAL A 71 2.81 6.43 -12.67
N TYR A 72 2.11 7.44 -12.17
CA TYR A 72 1.48 8.47 -12.98
C TYR A 72 2.41 9.68 -13.17
N PRO A 73 2.50 10.27 -14.40
CA PRO A 73 3.42 11.36 -14.71
C PRO A 73 3.24 12.64 -13.88
N HIS A 74 2.11 12.80 -13.21
CA HIS A 74 1.77 13.97 -12.41
C HIS A 74 2.05 13.82 -10.91
N ALA A 75 2.54 12.66 -10.47
CA ALA A 75 2.93 12.42 -9.08
C ALA A 75 4.25 13.15 -8.77
N LYS A 76 4.18 14.44 -8.52
CA LYS A 76 5.32 15.28 -8.16
C LYS A 76 5.28 15.62 -6.68
N THR A 77 6.41 15.50 -6.00
CA THR A 77 6.56 15.86 -4.59
C THR A 77 7.85 16.66 -4.36
N ILE A 78 7.87 17.39 -3.27
CA ILE A 78 9.10 18.06 -2.79
C ILE A 78 9.92 17.01 -2.04
N VAL A 79 11.20 16.89 -2.43
CA VAL A 79 12.13 15.94 -1.80
C VAL A 79 12.97 16.66 -0.75
N PRO A 80 12.77 16.40 0.55
CA PRO A 80 13.58 16.99 1.61
C PRO A 80 14.95 16.30 1.67
N MET A 81 15.89 16.75 0.86
CA MET A 81 17.22 16.15 0.70
C MET A 81 18.02 16.09 2.01
N ASP A 82 17.84 17.07 2.89
CA ASP A 82 18.48 17.08 4.20
C ASP A 82 18.09 15.87 5.06
N LYS A 83 16.81 15.46 5.03
CA LYS A 83 16.34 14.26 5.75
C LYS A 83 16.98 13.00 5.19
N ILE A 84 17.06 12.90 3.85
CA ILE A 84 17.67 11.74 3.19
C ILE A 84 19.14 11.62 3.60
N VAL A 85 19.89 12.73 3.55
CA VAL A 85 21.32 12.74 3.87
C VAL A 85 21.55 12.50 5.37
N ARG A 86 20.84 13.21 6.26
CA ARG A 86 21.03 13.09 7.71
C ARG A 86 20.68 11.72 8.25
N LYS A 87 19.64 11.09 7.69
CA LYS A 87 19.21 9.74 8.09
C LYS A 87 19.91 8.63 7.28
N CYS A 88 20.81 8.95 6.34
CA CYS A 88 21.48 7.97 5.45
C CYS A 88 20.47 7.02 4.79
N LEU A 89 19.36 7.56 4.26
CA LEU A 89 18.28 6.75 3.70
C LEU A 89 18.66 6.17 2.35
N THR A 90 18.16 4.98 2.07
CA THR A 90 18.19 4.37 0.73
C THR A 90 16.78 4.38 0.15
N ILE A 91 16.63 4.95 -1.05
CA ILE A 91 15.35 5.05 -1.74
C ILE A 91 15.41 4.23 -3.01
N TYR A 92 14.46 3.30 -3.16
CA TYR A 92 14.30 2.46 -4.34
C TYR A 92 12.99 2.75 -5.04
N GLY A 93 13.03 2.96 -6.36
CA GLY A 93 11.86 2.91 -7.22
C GLY A 93 11.75 1.56 -7.90
N SER A 94 10.55 1.01 -7.98
CA SER A 94 10.29 -0.17 -8.77
C SER A 94 8.99 0.01 -9.56
N HIS A 95 9.06 -0.30 -10.85
CA HIS A 95 7.91 -0.28 -11.75
C HIS A 95 7.80 -1.62 -12.44
N ASN A 96 6.62 -2.25 -12.30
CA ASN A 96 6.36 -3.61 -12.77
C ASN A 96 7.28 -4.66 -12.10
N TYR A 97 7.28 -5.86 -12.62
CA TYR A 97 8.12 -6.95 -12.15
C TYR A 97 8.51 -7.86 -13.31
N HIS A 98 9.64 -8.53 -13.15
CA HIS A 98 10.06 -9.53 -14.13
C HIS A 98 9.06 -10.70 -14.14
N PRO A 99 8.65 -11.23 -15.32
CA PRO A 99 7.62 -12.30 -15.42
C PRO A 99 7.88 -13.54 -14.55
N ARG A 100 9.13 -13.86 -14.24
CA ARG A 100 9.49 -14.96 -13.33
C ARG A 100 8.80 -14.86 -11.97
N PHE A 101 8.63 -13.64 -11.45
CA PHE A 101 8.00 -13.43 -10.14
C PHE A 101 6.51 -13.71 -10.11
N LEU A 102 5.86 -13.85 -11.28
CA LEU A 102 4.47 -14.29 -11.34
C LEU A 102 4.31 -15.72 -10.80
N GLY A 103 5.24 -16.61 -11.16
CA GLY A 103 5.27 -17.97 -10.63
C GLY A 103 5.42 -17.99 -9.11
N ASP A 104 6.38 -17.20 -8.59
CA ASP A 104 6.63 -17.08 -7.15
C ASP A 104 5.39 -16.52 -6.41
N ALA A 105 4.70 -15.52 -7.01
CA ALA A 105 3.49 -14.94 -6.44
C ALA A 105 2.33 -15.94 -6.39
N ILE A 106 2.13 -16.74 -7.46
CA ILE A 106 1.11 -17.78 -7.50
C ILE A 106 1.38 -18.83 -6.43
N GLU A 107 2.64 -19.25 -6.29
CA GLU A 107 3.04 -20.22 -5.27
C GLU A 107 2.82 -19.67 -3.86
N PHE A 108 3.20 -18.41 -3.61
CA PHE A 108 2.92 -17.73 -2.35
C PHE A 108 1.43 -17.74 -2.00
N VAL A 109 0.55 -17.36 -2.94
CA VAL A 109 -0.89 -17.40 -2.73
C VAL A 109 -1.37 -18.83 -2.45
N ARG A 110 -0.88 -19.81 -3.20
CA ARG A 110 -1.23 -21.22 -3.04
C ARG A 110 -0.87 -21.75 -1.65
N GLU A 111 0.32 -21.44 -1.16
CA GLU A 111 0.83 -21.90 0.13
C GLU A 111 0.15 -21.19 1.31
N THR A 112 -0.19 -19.90 1.12
CA THR A 112 -0.66 -19.06 2.21
C THR A 112 -2.17 -18.81 2.22
N ARG A 113 -2.91 -19.39 1.25
CA ARG A 113 -4.38 -19.19 1.14
C ARG A 113 -5.19 -19.57 2.37
N HIS A 114 -4.64 -20.43 3.24
CA HIS A 114 -5.28 -20.81 4.51
C HIS A 114 -4.93 -19.85 5.66
N GLN A 115 -3.95 -18.98 5.45
CA GLN A 115 -3.49 -18.01 6.44
C GLN A 115 -4.09 -16.63 6.14
N TYR A 116 -4.33 -16.31 4.85
CA TYR A 116 -4.80 -15.02 4.39
C TYR A 116 -6.13 -15.12 3.67
N SER A 117 -7.00 -14.17 3.96
CA SER A 117 -8.31 -14.07 3.33
C SER A 117 -8.22 -13.40 1.95
N PHE A 118 -7.48 -14.00 1.00
CA PHE A 118 -7.34 -13.46 -0.36
C PHE A 118 -8.67 -13.31 -1.09
N ASP A 119 -9.66 -14.12 -0.75
CA ASP A 119 -11.03 -14.04 -1.24
C ASP A 119 -11.69 -12.69 -0.96
N LEU A 120 -11.32 -12.03 0.14
CA LEU A 120 -11.81 -10.69 0.47
C LEU A 120 -11.25 -9.58 -0.44
N LEU A 121 -10.18 -9.86 -1.20
CA LEU A 121 -9.60 -8.88 -2.13
C LEU A 121 -10.48 -8.67 -3.35
N VAL A 122 -11.24 -9.68 -3.77
CA VAL A 122 -12.18 -9.60 -4.90
C VAL A 122 -13.59 -9.57 -4.33
N GLY A 123 -14.28 -8.44 -4.53
CA GLY A 123 -15.66 -8.30 -4.14
C GLY A 123 -16.62 -8.94 -5.16
N ASN A 124 -17.67 -8.18 -5.56
CA ASN A 124 -18.61 -8.66 -6.55
C ASN A 124 -17.95 -8.95 -7.91
N THR A 125 -18.41 -10.00 -8.55
CA THR A 125 -18.01 -10.36 -9.91
C THR A 125 -19.20 -10.16 -10.85
N TYR A 126 -18.94 -9.62 -12.03
CA TYR A 126 -19.94 -9.29 -13.05
C TYR A 126 -19.63 -10.01 -14.35
N PRO A 127 -20.64 -10.43 -15.12
CA PRO A 127 -20.43 -10.87 -16.50
C PRO A 127 -19.91 -9.71 -17.36
N LEU A 128 -19.25 -10.02 -18.47
CA LEU A 128 -18.69 -8.99 -19.36
C LEU A 128 -19.79 -8.07 -19.96
N THR A 129 -20.99 -8.59 -20.09
CA THR A 129 -22.17 -7.83 -20.55
C THR A 129 -22.59 -6.71 -19.59
N GLU A 130 -22.17 -6.78 -18.31
CA GLU A 130 -22.44 -5.78 -17.28
C GLU A 130 -21.21 -4.94 -16.94
N ILE A 131 -20.26 -4.78 -17.84
CA ILE A 131 -18.99 -4.09 -17.63
C ILE A 131 -19.19 -2.65 -17.12
N ASP A 132 -20.19 -1.93 -17.61
CA ASP A 132 -20.48 -0.56 -17.16
C ASP A 132 -20.92 -0.49 -15.68
N GLN A 133 -21.62 -1.53 -15.22
CA GLN A 133 -21.99 -1.64 -13.81
C GLN A 133 -20.77 -1.96 -12.95
N ALA A 134 -19.90 -2.85 -13.41
CA ALA A 134 -18.66 -3.18 -12.74
C ALA A 134 -17.77 -1.93 -12.57
N PHE A 135 -17.62 -1.11 -13.61
CA PHE A 135 -16.87 0.16 -13.53
C PHE A 135 -17.51 1.15 -12.56
N ARG A 136 -18.83 1.30 -12.57
CA ARG A 136 -19.52 2.16 -11.58
C ARG A 136 -19.24 1.71 -10.16
N GLN A 137 -19.26 0.41 -9.88
CA GLN A 137 -18.95 -0.13 -8.56
C GLN A 137 -17.48 0.08 -8.17
N ALA A 138 -16.55 -0.09 -9.09
CA ALA A 138 -15.15 0.17 -8.85
C ALA A 138 -14.87 1.65 -8.52
N ILE A 139 -15.53 2.59 -9.23
CA ILE A 139 -15.40 4.04 -8.99
C ILE A 139 -15.98 4.44 -7.61
N GLN A 140 -17.05 3.78 -7.15
CA GLN A 140 -17.61 4.04 -5.82
C GLN A 140 -16.66 3.70 -4.67
N GLY A 141 -15.62 2.86 -4.93
CA GLY A 141 -14.59 2.54 -3.95
C GLY A 141 -15.05 1.71 -2.75
N ASN A 142 -16.22 1.06 -2.84
CA ASN A 142 -16.78 0.25 -1.76
C ASN A 142 -16.18 -1.17 -1.70
N GLN A 143 -15.38 -1.54 -2.68
CA GLN A 143 -14.74 -2.85 -2.81
C GLN A 143 -13.26 -2.66 -3.17
N ILE A 144 -12.40 -3.54 -2.69
CA ILE A 144 -10.95 -3.48 -2.97
C ILE A 144 -10.70 -3.74 -4.46
N ARG A 145 -11.37 -4.76 -5.01
CA ARG A 145 -11.36 -5.11 -6.44
C ARG A 145 -12.76 -5.53 -6.87
N VAL A 146 -13.10 -5.25 -8.09
CA VAL A 146 -14.30 -5.75 -8.77
C VAL A 146 -13.86 -6.78 -9.81
N GLY A 147 -14.48 -7.95 -9.79
CA GLY A 147 -14.17 -9.03 -10.73
C GLY A 147 -15.01 -8.93 -12.02
N LEU A 148 -14.47 -9.47 -13.11
CA LEU A 148 -15.21 -9.72 -14.35
C LEU A 148 -15.08 -11.19 -14.74
N CYS A 149 -16.20 -11.82 -15.09
CA CYS A 149 -16.26 -13.16 -15.68
C CYS A 149 -16.43 -13.02 -17.21
N PRO A 150 -15.39 -13.22 -18.01
CA PRO A 150 -15.49 -13.04 -19.46
C PRO A 150 -16.19 -14.18 -20.17
N TRP A 151 -16.53 -15.25 -19.46
CA TRP A 151 -17.16 -16.46 -20.01
C TRP A 151 -18.68 -16.58 -19.72
N GLU A 152 -19.26 -15.60 -19.03
CA GLU A 152 -20.67 -15.52 -18.67
C GLU A 152 -21.40 -14.42 -19.41
#